data_634b86d5533ef588ce9aa267b3ffe530
#
_entry.id   634b86d5533ef588ce9aa267b3ffe530
#
_cell.length_a   1.000
_cell.length_b   1.000
_cell.length_c   1.000
_cell.angle_alpha   90.00
_cell.angle_beta   90.00
_cell.angle_gamma   90.00
#
_symmetry.space_group_name_H-M   'P 1'
#
loop_
_entity.id
_entity.type
_entity.pdbx_description
1 polymer ?
#
loop_
_entity_poly.entity_id
_entity_poly.type
_entity_poly.pdbx_seq_one_letter_code
_entity_poly.pdbx_strand_id
1 'polypeptide(L)'
;MSEHSSHTAAKLSGDFDPEQKRYLEGFMTGVQIGRAARGAPGSAAAPGSAALLPGAAEPTGPDAAHLRAQDRFLQDGKKLSDPEKFKRELHPFDAYQKLKEQAVNNEAPKAADNFRWRFYGLFYCAPNQTAYMCRLRIPNGILKHWQLAGVGDLADRYAGGYAHVTTRANLQMREVEPKNAVALLEAIQDLGLCSRGSGADNIRNVTGTPTAGIDPQELIDTRPYAREWHFHILNDRSLYGLPRKFNVGFDGGGIIPVLEDTNDIGFQAVAIRDGFDVEPGVWFRLLLGGITGHKDFARDTGIVVKPEQATTVADAIVRVFIAHGDRTDRAKARLKYVLDAWGSEKFLDEVEKKLGYKLPRAPVEAIASRPVFNRAAHVG
;
A
#
# COMPACT_ATOMS: atom_id res chain seq x y z
N MET A 1 28.48 -14.01 47.93
CA MET A 1 27.36 -13.09 48.18
C MET A 1 27.00 -12.44 46.88
N SER A 2 25.98 -12.97 46.22
CA SER A 2 25.51 -12.55 44.92
C SER A 2 24.21 -11.76 45.11
N GLU A 3 24.24 -10.48 44.82
CA GLU A 3 23.04 -9.64 44.81
C GLU A 3 22.27 -9.84 43.52
N HIS A 4 21.08 -10.40 43.61
CA HIS A 4 20.07 -10.42 42.59
C HIS A 4 19.45 -9.03 42.47
N SER A 5 19.74 -8.35 41.35
CA SER A 5 19.04 -7.13 40.94
C SER A 5 17.68 -7.52 40.37
N SER A 6 16.63 -7.38 41.19
CA SER A 6 15.23 -7.50 40.77
C SER A 6 14.82 -6.23 39.99
N HIS A 7 14.69 -6.32 38.66
CA HIS A 7 14.07 -5.25 37.87
C HIS A 7 12.56 -5.22 38.14
N THR A 8 12.16 -4.24 38.90
CA THR A 8 10.74 -3.92 39.18
C THR A 8 10.10 -3.40 37.92
N ALA A 9 9.08 -4.12 37.40
CA ALA A 9 8.24 -3.63 36.32
C ALA A 9 7.48 -2.39 36.80
N ALA A 10 7.59 -1.28 36.08
CA ALA A 10 6.84 -0.07 36.36
C ALA A 10 5.34 -0.36 36.25
N LYS A 11 4.61 -0.21 37.35
CA LYS A 11 3.15 -0.30 37.36
C LYS A 11 2.58 0.93 36.69
N LEU A 12 1.81 0.71 35.62
CA LEU A 12 1.00 1.74 34.98
C LEU A 12 -0.13 2.16 35.93
N SER A 13 -0.03 3.34 36.50
CA SER A 13 -1.06 3.98 37.29
C SER A 13 -1.77 5.03 36.46
N GLY A 14 -2.93 4.67 35.88
CA GLY A 14 -3.83 5.56 35.16
C GLY A 14 -5.22 4.94 35.07
N ASP A 15 -6.24 5.74 34.85
CA ASP A 15 -7.65 5.32 34.71
C ASP A 15 -7.90 4.68 33.33
N PHE A 16 -7.21 3.58 33.04
CA PHE A 16 -7.44 2.77 31.87
C PHE A 16 -8.45 1.66 32.19
N ASP A 17 -9.35 1.41 31.23
CA ASP A 17 -10.24 0.25 31.34
C ASP A 17 -9.47 -1.09 31.20
N PRO A 18 -10.08 -2.23 31.57
CA PRO A 18 -9.40 -3.53 31.55
C PRO A 18 -8.87 -3.96 30.18
N GLU A 19 -9.51 -3.53 29.10
CA GLU A 19 -9.11 -3.85 27.71
C GLU A 19 -7.91 -3.02 27.27
N GLN A 20 -7.91 -1.74 27.60
CA GLN A 20 -6.78 -0.83 27.41
C GLN A 20 -5.55 -1.27 28.21
N LYS A 21 -5.74 -1.74 29.45
CA LYS A 21 -4.65 -2.30 30.27
C LYS A 21 -4.03 -3.54 29.63
N ARG A 22 -4.84 -4.48 29.15
CA ARG A 22 -4.37 -5.66 28.43
C ARG A 22 -3.60 -5.31 27.15
N TYR A 23 -4.07 -4.33 26.41
CA TYR A 23 -3.39 -3.84 25.20
C TYR A 23 -2.02 -3.26 25.53
N LEU A 24 -1.94 -2.41 26.57
CA LEU A 24 -0.68 -1.79 27.00
C LEU A 24 0.30 -2.83 27.56
N GLU A 25 -0.15 -3.82 28.30
CA GLU A 25 0.66 -4.94 28.78
C GLU A 25 1.22 -5.77 27.63
N GLY A 26 0.39 -6.11 26.64
CA GLY A 26 0.82 -6.80 25.42
C GLY A 26 1.83 -6.00 24.61
N PHE A 27 1.62 -4.69 24.48
CA PHE A 27 2.54 -3.79 23.80
C PHE A 27 3.90 -3.70 24.50
N MET A 28 3.90 -3.53 25.84
CA MET A 28 5.13 -3.47 26.64
C MET A 28 5.90 -4.79 26.59
N THR A 29 5.20 -5.93 26.61
CA THR A 29 5.81 -7.25 26.46
C THR A 29 6.45 -7.40 25.08
N GLY A 30 5.79 -6.96 24.01
CA GLY A 30 6.34 -6.95 22.65
C GLY A 30 7.58 -6.07 22.51
N VAL A 31 7.59 -4.89 23.17
CA VAL A 31 8.76 -3.99 23.21
C VAL A 31 9.94 -4.62 23.97
N GLN A 32 9.69 -5.34 25.07
CA GLN A 32 10.72 -6.05 25.83
C GLN A 32 11.33 -7.20 25.04
N ILE A 33 10.51 -8.01 24.36
CA ILE A 33 10.97 -9.08 23.47
C ILE A 33 11.81 -8.50 22.33
N GLY A 34 11.36 -7.40 21.72
CA GLY A 34 12.10 -6.72 20.64
C GLY A 34 13.43 -6.13 21.13
N ARG A 35 13.52 -5.66 22.38
CA ARG A 35 14.78 -5.19 23.00
C ARG A 35 15.73 -6.33 23.33
N ALA A 36 15.20 -7.44 23.86
CA ALA A 36 16.00 -8.63 24.17
C ALA A 36 16.58 -9.27 22.89
N ALA A 37 15.83 -9.29 21.80
CA ALA A 37 16.29 -9.77 20.50
C ALA A 37 17.39 -8.88 19.86
N ARG A 38 17.44 -7.58 20.22
CA ARG A 38 18.50 -6.63 19.76
C ARG A 38 19.75 -6.62 20.64
N GLY A 39 19.70 -7.22 21.82
CA GLY A 39 20.80 -7.26 22.80
C GLY A 39 21.75 -8.44 22.65
N ALA A 40 21.56 -9.34 21.70
CA ALA A 40 22.50 -10.43 21.42
C ALA A 40 23.70 -9.91 20.61
N PRO A 41 24.95 -9.98 21.07
CA PRO A 41 26.11 -9.55 20.31
C PRO A 41 26.42 -10.59 19.23
N GLY A 42 26.24 -10.22 17.96
CA GLY A 42 26.54 -11.08 16.84
C GLY A 42 26.45 -10.38 15.50
N SER A 43 27.62 -9.99 14.98
CA SER A 43 27.94 -9.78 13.58
C SER A 43 27.48 -8.47 12.92
N ALA A 44 28.41 -7.51 12.97
CA ALA A 44 28.50 -6.48 11.94
C ALA A 44 28.94 -7.13 10.62
N ALA A 45 28.03 -7.23 9.65
CA ALA A 45 28.38 -7.63 8.28
C ALA A 45 28.76 -6.38 7.48
N ALA A 46 29.96 -6.38 6.93
CA ALA A 46 30.49 -5.40 6.01
C ALA A 46 29.70 -5.38 4.69
N PRO A 47 29.62 -4.21 3.98
CA PRO A 47 28.91 -4.12 2.70
C PRO A 47 29.75 -4.81 1.60
N GLY A 48 29.32 -5.97 1.18
CA GLY A 48 29.89 -6.70 0.06
C GLY A 48 28.81 -7.48 -0.67
N SER A 49 28.77 -7.34 -1.96
CA SER A 49 27.94 -8.09 -2.92
C SER A 49 27.94 -9.59 -2.59
N ALA A 50 26.94 -10.08 -1.85
CA ALA A 50 26.79 -11.49 -1.54
C ALA A 50 25.89 -12.14 -2.58
N ALA A 51 26.51 -12.81 -3.55
CA ALA A 51 25.88 -13.96 -4.17
C ALA A 51 25.60 -15.01 -3.07
N LEU A 52 24.38 -15.49 -2.97
CA LEU A 52 24.03 -16.53 -2.00
C LEU A 52 24.87 -17.79 -2.27
N LEU A 53 25.73 -18.12 -1.31
CA LEU A 53 26.40 -19.39 -1.28
C LEU A 53 25.38 -20.52 -1.00
N PRO A 54 25.58 -21.75 -1.52
CA PRO A 54 24.76 -22.89 -1.16
C PRO A 54 24.83 -23.12 0.36
N GLY A 55 23.69 -22.96 1.06
CA GLY A 55 23.61 -23.09 2.52
C GLY A 55 23.19 -21.83 3.27
N ALA A 56 22.86 -20.72 2.60
CA ALA A 56 22.29 -19.55 3.25
C ALA A 56 20.91 -19.88 3.86
N ALA A 57 20.70 -19.51 5.13
CA ALA A 57 19.42 -19.70 5.81
C ALA A 57 18.29 -19.02 5.04
N GLU A 58 17.13 -19.69 4.95
CA GLU A 58 15.96 -19.10 4.30
C GLU A 58 15.59 -17.75 4.92
N PRO A 59 15.24 -16.76 4.10
CA PRO A 59 14.77 -15.47 4.62
C PRO A 59 13.55 -15.64 5.51
N THR A 60 13.57 -14.98 6.67
CA THR A 60 12.48 -14.98 7.67
C THR A 60 11.96 -13.55 7.90
N GLY A 61 10.86 -13.43 8.62
CA GLY A 61 10.25 -12.14 8.93
C GLY A 61 9.38 -11.56 7.81
N PRO A 62 8.90 -10.31 7.97
CA PRO A 62 7.90 -9.71 7.08
C PRO A 62 8.38 -9.51 5.64
N ASP A 63 9.69 -9.33 5.44
CA ASP A 63 10.26 -9.07 4.13
C ASP A 63 10.64 -10.37 3.38
N ALA A 64 10.46 -11.54 4.02
CA ALA A 64 10.90 -12.85 3.50
C ALA A 64 10.35 -13.18 2.10
N ALA A 65 9.08 -12.86 1.83
CA ALA A 65 8.47 -13.12 0.53
C ALA A 65 9.14 -12.34 -0.60
N HIS A 66 9.52 -11.08 -0.33
CA HIS A 66 10.25 -10.24 -1.29
C HIS A 66 11.67 -10.75 -1.53
N LEU A 67 12.37 -11.12 -0.47
CA LEU A 67 13.73 -11.65 -0.57
C LEU A 67 13.75 -12.98 -1.33
N ARG A 68 12.85 -13.93 -1.02
CA ARG A 68 12.71 -15.18 -1.77
C ARG A 68 12.41 -14.92 -3.26
N ALA A 69 11.56 -13.95 -3.57
CA ALA A 69 11.27 -13.59 -4.95
C ALA A 69 12.51 -13.02 -5.67
N GLN A 70 13.29 -12.17 -5.00
CA GLN A 70 14.56 -11.64 -5.54
C GLN A 70 15.60 -12.75 -5.73
N ASP A 71 15.72 -13.69 -4.76
CA ASP A 71 16.68 -14.79 -4.80
C ASP A 71 16.45 -15.71 -5.99
N ARG A 72 15.19 -15.99 -6.35
CA ARG A 72 14.88 -16.78 -7.56
C ARG A 72 15.44 -16.14 -8.83
N PHE A 73 15.26 -14.81 -9.00
CA PHE A 73 15.83 -14.12 -10.16
C PHE A 73 17.36 -14.16 -10.17
N LEU A 74 18.00 -14.05 -9.01
CA LEU A 74 19.46 -14.15 -8.89
C LEU A 74 19.96 -15.57 -9.18
N GLN A 75 19.26 -16.61 -8.71
CA GLN A 75 19.56 -18.02 -9.01
C GLN A 75 19.42 -18.34 -10.51
N ASP A 76 18.45 -17.72 -11.18
CA ASP A 76 18.29 -17.78 -12.64
C ASP A 76 19.36 -16.98 -13.41
N GLY A 77 20.37 -16.43 -12.74
CA GLY A 77 21.44 -15.61 -13.34
C GLY A 77 20.98 -14.20 -13.79
N LYS A 78 19.79 -13.77 -13.42
CA LYS A 78 19.26 -12.46 -13.79
C LYS A 78 19.75 -11.39 -12.82
N LYS A 79 19.88 -10.14 -13.34
CA LYS A 79 20.26 -8.99 -12.53
C LYS A 79 19.02 -8.27 -12.02
N LEU A 80 18.95 -8.00 -10.72
CA LEU A 80 17.90 -7.16 -10.14
C LEU A 80 18.02 -5.72 -10.66
N SER A 81 16.87 -5.06 -10.84
CA SER A 81 16.82 -3.62 -11.10
C SER A 81 17.38 -2.83 -9.90
N ASP A 82 17.86 -1.60 -10.13
CA ASP A 82 18.44 -0.79 -9.04
C ASP A 82 17.49 -0.56 -7.87
N PRO A 83 16.18 -0.28 -8.05
CA PRO A 83 15.25 -0.23 -6.94
C PRO A 83 15.17 -1.52 -6.12
N GLU A 84 15.28 -2.69 -6.75
CA GLU A 84 15.30 -3.97 -6.03
C GLU A 84 16.60 -4.15 -5.21
N LYS A 85 17.74 -3.72 -5.77
CA LYS A 85 19.02 -3.69 -5.03
C LYS A 85 18.93 -2.74 -3.81
N PHE A 86 18.35 -1.55 -3.98
CA PHE A 86 18.20 -0.59 -2.88
C PHE A 86 17.31 -1.12 -1.75
N LYS A 87 16.23 -1.85 -2.08
CA LYS A 87 15.35 -2.50 -1.10
C LYS A 87 16.06 -3.64 -0.37
N ARG A 88 16.87 -4.43 -1.10
CA ARG A 88 17.63 -5.56 -0.55
C ARG A 88 18.78 -5.11 0.36
N GLU A 89 19.50 -4.05 -0.03
CA GLU A 89 20.61 -3.50 0.73
C GLU A 89 20.14 -2.94 2.08
N LEU A 90 19.09 -2.14 2.07
CA LEU A 90 18.49 -1.57 3.27
C LEU A 90 17.00 -1.33 3.01
N HIS A 91 16.15 -2.07 3.73
CA HIS A 91 14.71 -1.86 3.59
C HIS A 91 14.36 -0.41 3.94
N PRO A 92 13.55 0.30 3.12
CA PRO A 92 13.29 1.72 3.31
C PRO A 92 12.79 2.10 4.70
N PHE A 93 11.97 1.28 5.34
CA PHE A 93 11.48 1.56 6.71
C PHE A 93 12.53 1.36 7.81
N ASP A 94 13.64 0.71 7.52
CA ASP A 94 14.77 0.57 8.45
C ASP A 94 15.78 1.73 8.31
N ALA A 95 15.59 2.58 7.28
CA ALA A 95 16.44 3.72 6.98
C ALA A 95 15.99 5.04 7.64
N TYR A 96 14.97 5.03 8.52
CA TYR A 96 14.39 6.27 9.07
C TYR A 96 15.38 7.13 9.84
N GLN A 97 16.32 6.51 10.56
CA GLN A 97 17.36 7.24 11.28
C GLN A 97 18.23 8.08 10.32
N LYS A 98 18.56 7.51 9.15
CA LYS A 98 19.31 8.23 8.12
C LYS A 98 18.53 9.43 7.55
N LEU A 99 17.20 9.31 7.41
CA LEU A 99 16.35 10.45 7.02
C LEU A 99 16.42 11.57 8.07
N LYS A 100 16.40 11.23 9.35
CA LYS A 100 16.55 12.22 10.44
C LYS A 100 17.90 12.95 10.37
N GLU A 101 18.98 12.21 10.16
CA GLU A 101 20.32 12.79 10.03
C GLU A 101 20.41 13.73 8.82
N GLN A 102 19.86 13.35 7.67
CA GLN A 102 19.82 14.21 6.49
C GLN A 102 18.95 15.45 6.73
N ALA A 103 17.85 15.33 7.47
CA ALA A 103 17.01 16.47 7.82
C ALA A 103 17.74 17.46 8.73
N VAL A 104 18.45 16.99 9.76
CA VAL A 104 19.25 17.83 10.66
C VAL A 104 20.32 18.60 9.88
N ASN A 105 20.98 17.96 8.92
CA ASN A 105 22.03 18.56 8.10
C ASN A 105 21.50 19.36 6.89
N ASN A 106 20.17 19.40 6.69
CA ASN A 106 19.52 19.96 5.49
C ASN A 106 20.10 19.37 4.19
N GLU A 107 20.40 18.07 4.18
CA GLU A 107 21.12 17.40 3.11
C GLU A 107 20.15 16.81 2.06
N ALA A 108 20.46 17.06 0.78
CA ALA A 108 19.75 16.44 -0.33
C ALA A 108 20.05 14.92 -0.41
N PRO A 109 19.03 14.07 -0.70
CA PRO A 109 19.24 12.63 -0.77
C PRO A 109 20.00 12.20 -2.02
N LYS A 110 20.88 11.21 -1.89
CA LYS A 110 21.45 10.46 -3.03
C LYS A 110 20.36 9.60 -3.69
N ALA A 111 20.64 9.08 -4.88
CA ALA A 111 19.66 8.34 -5.69
C ALA A 111 18.97 7.19 -4.93
N ALA A 112 19.71 6.36 -4.19
CA ALA A 112 19.18 5.27 -3.40
C ALA A 112 18.26 5.75 -2.27
N ASP A 113 18.69 6.83 -1.58
CA ASP A 113 17.91 7.42 -0.49
C ASP A 113 16.66 8.13 -1.02
N ASN A 114 16.75 8.86 -2.14
CA ASN A 114 15.57 9.42 -2.80
C ASN A 114 14.55 8.33 -3.17
N PHE A 115 15.00 7.14 -3.57
CA PHE A 115 14.09 6.02 -3.77
C PHE A 115 13.47 5.55 -2.44
N ARG A 116 14.26 5.41 -1.36
CA ARG A 116 13.80 4.97 -0.03
C ARG A 116 12.82 5.96 0.58
N TRP A 117 13.06 7.27 0.45
CA TRP A 117 12.20 8.30 1.04
C TRP A 117 10.81 8.34 0.42
N ARG A 118 10.64 7.87 -0.82
CA ARG A 118 9.31 7.71 -1.42
C ARG A 118 8.41 6.71 -0.69
N PHE A 119 8.96 5.83 0.13
CA PHE A 119 8.19 4.97 1.02
C PHE A 119 7.53 5.76 2.16
N TYR A 120 8.11 6.89 2.52
CA TYR A 120 7.54 7.85 3.45
C TYR A 120 6.70 8.93 2.77
N GLY A 121 6.55 8.88 1.45
CA GLY A 121 5.81 9.87 0.68
C GLY A 121 6.64 11.07 0.25
N LEU A 122 7.94 11.08 0.49
CA LEU A 122 8.85 12.17 0.12
C LEU A 122 9.52 11.89 -1.23
N PHE A 123 9.39 12.82 -2.17
CA PHE A 123 9.94 12.74 -3.52
C PHE A 123 10.84 13.95 -3.74
N TYR A 124 12.15 13.77 -3.77
CA TYR A 124 13.07 14.86 -4.08
C TYR A 124 13.01 15.19 -5.57
N CYS A 125 12.74 16.45 -5.90
CA CYS A 125 12.36 16.90 -7.24
C CYS A 125 13.50 17.57 -8.03
N ALA A 126 14.77 17.26 -7.74
CA ALA A 126 15.90 17.79 -8.50
C ALA A 126 15.84 17.36 -9.99
N PRO A 127 16.35 18.18 -10.94
CA PRO A 127 16.98 19.49 -10.73
C PRO A 127 15.98 20.66 -10.64
N ASN A 128 14.70 20.46 -10.97
CA ASN A 128 13.72 21.54 -11.09
C ASN A 128 13.42 22.23 -9.75
N GLN A 129 13.44 21.47 -8.67
CA GLN A 129 13.29 21.95 -7.30
C GLN A 129 14.32 21.23 -6.40
N THR A 130 15.05 21.95 -5.57
CA THR A 130 15.97 21.38 -4.56
C THR A 130 15.23 21.07 -3.26
N ALA A 131 14.04 20.52 -3.37
CA ALA A 131 13.12 20.27 -2.29
C ALA A 131 12.32 18.98 -2.53
N TYR A 132 11.65 18.47 -1.50
CA TYR A 132 10.73 17.36 -1.60
C TYR A 132 9.32 17.82 -2.01
N MET A 133 8.63 16.94 -2.72
CA MET A 133 7.18 16.85 -2.72
C MET A 133 6.77 15.80 -1.71
N CYS A 134 5.92 16.13 -0.74
CA CYS A 134 5.30 15.19 0.17
C CYS A 134 3.92 14.81 -0.33
N ARG A 135 3.66 13.52 -0.52
CA ARG A 135 2.36 12.98 -0.95
C ARG A 135 1.71 12.25 0.21
N LEU A 136 0.47 12.61 0.51
CA LEU A 136 -0.32 11.96 1.55
C LEU A 136 -0.90 10.62 1.09
N ARG A 137 -1.70 10.03 1.97
CA ARG A 137 -2.50 8.83 1.76
C ARG A 137 -3.87 9.05 2.39
N ILE A 138 -4.88 9.25 1.55
CA ILE A 138 -6.24 9.62 1.97
C ILE A 138 -7.21 8.66 1.29
N PRO A 139 -7.64 7.57 1.97
CA PRO A 139 -8.53 6.58 1.35
C PRO A 139 -9.83 7.23 0.93
N ASN A 140 -10.27 6.93 -0.29
CA ASN A 140 -11.45 7.52 -0.94
C ASN A 140 -11.44 9.07 -1.01
N GLY A 141 -10.34 9.72 -0.71
CA GLY A 141 -10.24 11.20 -0.73
C GLY A 141 -10.98 11.91 0.39
N ILE A 142 -11.37 11.19 1.45
CA ILE A 142 -12.21 11.76 2.52
C ILE A 142 -11.35 12.42 3.58
N LEU A 143 -11.60 13.71 3.79
CA LEU A 143 -10.97 14.54 4.82
C LEU A 143 -12.02 15.11 5.76
N LYS A 144 -11.68 15.19 7.04
CA LYS A 144 -12.41 16.02 7.99
C LYS A 144 -12.03 17.47 7.76
N HIS A 145 -12.95 18.41 8.07
CA HIS A 145 -12.69 19.85 7.89
C HIS A 145 -11.42 20.32 8.61
N TRP A 146 -11.20 19.85 9.84
CA TRP A 146 -10.02 20.18 10.63
C TRP A 146 -8.72 19.55 10.06
N GLN A 147 -8.79 18.38 9.42
CA GLN A 147 -7.65 17.81 8.71
C GLN A 147 -7.26 18.64 7.49
N LEU A 148 -8.26 19.11 6.74
CA LEU A 148 -8.00 19.97 5.58
C LEU A 148 -7.39 21.32 6.02
N ALA A 149 -7.91 21.94 7.07
CA ALA A 149 -7.34 23.14 7.66
C ALA A 149 -5.89 22.89 8.12
N GLY A 150 -5.67 21.81 8.88
CA GLY A 150 -4.33 21.44 9.33
C GLY A 150 -3.33 21.16 8.18
N VAL A 151 -3.77 20.58 7.07
CA VAL A 151 -2.91 20.43 5.87
C VAL A 151 -2.53 21.80 5.30
N GLY A 152 -3.45 22.80 5.32
CA GLY A 152 -3.13 24.18 4.97
C GLY A 152 -2.04 24.76 5.87
N ASP A 153 -2.22 24.68 7.18
CA ASP A 153 -1.21 25.15 8.18
C ASP A 153 0.16 24.47 7.99
N LEU A 154 0.17 23.17 7.68
CA LEU A 154 1.41 22.44 7.42
C LEU A 154 2.07 22.86 6.10
N ALA A 155 1.27 23.18 5.08
CA ALA A 155 1.78 23.69 3.80
C ALA A 155 2.45 25.06 4.00
N ASP A 156 1.85 25.95 4.78
CA ASP A 156 2.42 27.27 5.10
C ASP A 156 3.69 27.15 5.94
N ARG A 157 3.70 26.23 6.90
CA ARG A 157 4.82 26.09 7.85
C ARG A 157 6.03 25.34 7.31
N TYR A 158 5.84 24.29 6.53
CA TYR A 158 6.88 23.34 6.16
C TYR A 158 7.10 23.19 4.65
N ALA A 159 6.24 23.79 3.82
CA ALA A 159 6.26 23.65 2.38
C ALA A 159 6.09 25.02 1.68
N GLY A 160 5.68 25.06 0.45
CA GLY A 160 5.54 26.28 -0.35
C GLY A 160 4.22 27.04 -0.15
N GLY A 161 3.45 26.78 0.91
CA GLY A 161 2.19 27.48 1.19
C GLY A 161 0.98 26.98 0.38
N TYR A 162 1.08 25.80 -0.25
CA TYR A 162 -0.02 25.24 -1.05
C TYR A 162 -0.02 23.70 -1.06
N ALA A 163 -1.17 23.14 -1.38
CA ALA A 163 -1.33 21.71 -1.64
C ALA A 163 -2.04 21.46 -2.97
N HIS A 164 -1.60 20.45 -3.71
CA HIS A 164 -2.24 20.02 -4.95
C HIS A 164 -3.12 18.81 -4.74
N VAL A 165 -4.30 18.81 -5.34
CA VAL A 165 -5.15 17.62 -5.49
C VAL A 165 -4.57 16.74 -6.58
N THR A 166 -4.59 15.41 -6.36
CA THR A 166 -4.08 14.44 -7.33
C THR A 166 -5.21 13.65 -8.00
N THR A 167 -4.94 13.04 -9.13
CA THR A 167 -5.87 12.17 -9.87
C THR A 167 -6.26 10.88 -9.11
N ARG A 168 -5.68 10.63 -7.94
CA ARG A 168 -6.03 9.51 -7.06
C ARG A 168 -6.63 9.96 -5.74
N ALA A 169 -7.49 10.97 -5.78
CA ALA A 169 -8.20 11.49 -4.62
C ALA A 169 -7.26 11.70 -3.42
N ASN A 170 -6.14 12.41 -3.64
CA ASN A 170 -5.10 12.58 -2.64
C ASN A 170 -4.56 14.01 -2.68
N LEU A 171 -3.78 14.40 -1.68
CA LEU A 171 -3.10 15.68 -1.61
C LEU A 171 -1.58 15.50 -1.66
N GLN A 172 -0.91 16.52 -2.18
CA GLN A 172 0.54 16.63 -2.13
C GLN A 172 0.97 18.07 -1.85
N MET A 173 1.89 18.24 -0.91
CA MET A 173 2.57 19.50 -0.63
C MET A 173 3.92 19.52 -1.34
N ARG A 174 4.34 20.68 -1.84
CA ARG A 174 5.61 20.84 -2.58
C ARG A 174 6.54 21.81 -1.86
N GLU A 175 7.77 21.87 -2.33
CA GLU A 175 8.81 22.77 -1.82
C GLU A 175 9.15 22.54 -0.35
N VAL A 176 9.09 21.28 0.07
CA VAL A 176 9.49 20.86 1.42
C VAL A 176 11.03 20.76 1.46
N GLU A 177 11.70 21.68 2.12
CA GLU A 177 13.14 21.60 2.31
C GLU A 177 13.54 20.34 3.09
N PRO A 178 14.73 19.76 2.86
CA PRO A 178 15.16 18.55 3.57
C PRO A 178 15.08 18.68 5.10
N LYS A 179 15.41 19.84 5.67
CA LYS A 179 15.34 20.10 7.12
C LYS A 179 13.93 19.96 7.69
N ASN A 180 12.89 20.21 6.87
CA ASN A 180 11.49 20.17 7.28
C ASN A 180 10.87 18.77 7.11
N ALA A 181 11.55 17.85 6.42
CA ALA A 181 10.98 16.57 5.99
C ALA A 181 10.42 15.75 7.15
N VAL A 182 11.19 15.57 8.23
CA VAL A 182 10.79 14.76 9.38
C VAL A 182 9.68 15.44 10.18
N ALA A 183 9.82 16.75 10.45
CA ALA A 183 8.80 17.51 11.18
C ALA A 183 7.44 17.49 10.46
N LEU A 184 7.45 17.61 9.12
CA LEU A 184 6.23 17.49 8.31
C LEU A 184 5.61 16.09 8.41
N LEU A 185 6.41 15.01 8.34
CA LEU A 185 5.91 13.64 8.44
C LEU A 185 5.25 13.37 9.80
N GLU A 186 5.83 13.88 10.89
CA GLU A 186 5.30 13.75 12.24
C GLU A 186 4.02 14.56 12.39
N ALA A 187 4.00 15.82 11.95
CA ALA A 187 2.83 16.69 12.02
C ALA A 187 1.63 16.18 11.17
N ILE A 188 1.89 15.51 10.04
CA ILE A 188 0.84 14.82 9.27
C ILE A 188 0.18 13.72 10.10
N GLN A 189 0.95 12.98 10.91
CA GLN A 189 0.42 11.93 11.77
C GLN A 189 -0.40 12.51 12.93
N ASP A 190 -0.02 13.66 13.47
CA ASP A 190 -0.79 14.38 14.50
C ASP A 190 -2.19 14.79 14.00
N LEU A 191 -2.34 14.99 12.68
CA LEU A 191 -3.64 15.18 12.03
C LEU A 191 -4.40 13.85 11.80
N GLY A 192 -3.91 12.70 12.26
CA GLY A 192 -4.50 11.40 11.94
C GLY A 192 -4.45 11.05 10.45
N LEU A 193 -3.53 11.64 9.71
CA LEU A 193 -3.23 11.34 8.32
C LEU A 193 -1.90 10.60 8.20
N CYS A 194 -1.59 10.10 7.02
CA CYS A 194 -0.28 9.51 6.78
C CYS A 194 0.18 9.73 5.34
N SER A 195 1.48 9.54 5.13
CA SER A 195 2.13 9.55 3.80
C SER A 195 2.81 8.20 3.49
N ARG A 196 2.83 7.28 4.46
CA ARG A 196 3.51 5.97 4.38
C ARG A 196 3.03 5.16 3.17
N GLY A 197 3.96 4.73 2.31
CA GLY A 197 3.67 3.92 1.14
C GLY A 197 3.01 4.66 -0.03
N SER A 198 2.86 5.98 0.03
CA SER A 198 2.23 6.75 -1.06
C SER A 198 3.08 6.85 -2.32
N GLY A 199 4.34 6.44 -2.26
CA GLY A 199 5.30 6.48 -3.35
C GLY A 199 6.02 5.16 -3.62
N ALA A 200 7.00 5.19 -4.52
CA ALA A 200 7.84 4.07 -4.93
C ALA A 200 7.08 2.79 -5.31
N ASP A 201 7.58 1.64 -4.91
CA ASP A 201 7.07 0.31 -5.26
C ASP A 201 6.11 -0.19 -4.17
N ASN A 202 5.02 0.53 -3.98
CA ASN A 202 4.02 0.25 -2.96
C ASN A 202 2.61 0.32 -3.53
N ILE A 203 1.65 -0.20 -2.78
CA ILE A 203 0.23 0.01 -3.05
C ILE A 203 -0.07 1.48 -2.81
N ARG A 204 -0.63 2.14 -3.82
CA ARG A 204 -0.93 3.58 -3.80
C ARG A 204 -2.18 3.91 -3.01
N ASN A 205 -2.53 5.19 -2.94
CA ASN A 205 -3.79 5.59 -2.32
C ASN A 205 -4.95 4.76 -2.88
N VAL A 206 -5.83 4.30 -2.00
CA VAL A 206 -7.04 3.55 -2.37
C VAL A 206 -8.08 4.54 -2.83
N THR A 207 -8.58 4.37 -4.05
CA THR A 207 -9.64 5.20 -4.59
C THR A 207 -10.99 4.51 -4.47
N GLY A 208 -12.03 5.29 -4.26
CA GLY A 208 -13.41 4.83 -4.28
C GLY A 208 -14.29 5.85 -5.00
N THR A 209 -15.54 5.51 -5.23
CA THR A 209 -16.51 6.40 -5.89
C THR A 209 -16.51 7.78 -5.24
N PRO A 210 -16.31 8.87 -6.00
CA PRO A 210 -16.21 10.22 -5.42
C PRO A 210 -17.49 10.71 -4.75
N THR A 211 -18.64 10.16 -5.15
CA THR A 211 -19.97 10.46 -4.59
C THR A 211 -20.46 9.37 -3.63
N ALA A 212 -19.56 8.53 -3.12
CA ALA A 212 -19.92 7.44 -2.21
C ALA A 212 -20.68 7.93 -0.98
N GLY A 213 -21.80 7.28 -0.67
CA GLY A 213 -22.70 7.59 0.43
C GLY A 213 -23.65 8.77 0.19
N ILE A 214 -23.61 9.40 -0.99
CA ILE A 214 -24.51 10.50 -1.36
C ILE A 214 -25.17 10.30 -2.73
N ASP A 215 -24.68 9.39 -3.56
CA ASP A 215 -25.27 9.07 -4.86
C ASP A 215 -26.46 8.13 -4.69
N PRO A 216 -27.70 8.56 -5.01
CA PRO A 216 -28.88 7.71 -4.82
C PRO A 216 -28.90 6.48 -5.74
N GLN A 217 -28.02 6.41 -6.69
CA GLN A 217 -27.94 5.31 -7.65
C GLN A 217 -26.77 4.35 -7.38
N GLU A 218 -25.96 4.61 -6.34
CA GLU A 218 -24.94 3.65 -5.97
C GLU A 218 -25.56 2.35 -5.44
N LEU A 219 -24.91 1.24 -5.73
CA LEU A 219 -25.30 -0.07 -5.20
C LEU A 219 -24.75 -0.29 -3.80
N ILE A 220 -23.61 0.28 -3.52
CA ILE A 220 -22.91 0.11 -2.24
C ILE A 220 -21.98 1.31 -1.96
N ASP A 221 -21.98 1.76 -0.72
CA ASP A 221 -21.02 2.77 -0.24
C ASP A 221 -19.60 2.18 -0.19
N THR A 222 -18.69 2.73 -0.99
CA THR A 222 -17.31 2.24 -1.10
C THR A 222 -16.38 2.71 0.02
N ARG A 223 -16.79 3.69 0.83
CA ARG A 223 -15.94 4.30 1.88
C ARG A 223 -15.44 3.30 2.93
N PRO A 224 -16.27 2.37 3.47
CA PRO A 224 -15.82 1.38 4.42
C PRO A 224 -14.72 0.46 3.84
N TYR A 225 -14.89 -0.02 2.61
CA TYR A 225 -13.97 -0.97 1.95
C TYR A 225 -12.63 -0.33 1.59
N ALA A 226 -12.67 0.90 1.06
CA ALA A 226 -11.45 1.66 0.79
C ALA A 226 -10.66 1.93 2.07
N ARG A 227 -11.35 2.22 3.18
CA ARG A 227 -10.75 2.44 4.50
C ARG A 227 -10.19 1.16 5.11
N GLU A 228 -10.92 0.06 5.03
CA GLU A 228 -10.47 -1.25 5.53
C GLU A 228 -9.19 -1.70 4.81
N TRP A 229 -9.18 -1.67 3.49
CA TRP A 229 -8.00 -1.99 2.70
C TRP A 229 -6.82 -1.05 2.99
N HIS A 230 -7.07 0.23 3.20
CA HIS A 230 -6.04 1.20 3.60
C HIS A 230 -5.38 0.81 4.93
N PHE A 231 -6.16 0.50 5.97
CA PHE A 231 -5.61 0.11 7.26
C PHE A 231 -4.94 -1.26 7.21
N HIS A 232 -5.47 -2.20 6.43
CA HIS A 232 -4.81 -3.48 6.20
C HIS A 232 -3.39 -3.28 5.65
N ILE A 233 -3.23 -2.42 4.63
CA ILE A 233 -1.91 -2.07 4.08
C ILE A 233 -1.01 -1.43 5.14
N LEU A 234 -1.52 -0.48 5.92
CA LEU A 234 -0.70 0.23 6.91
C LEU A 234 -0.16 -0.69 8.00
N ASN A 235 -0.92 -1.70 8.38
CA ASN A 235 -0.61 -2.62 9.47
C ASN A 235 0.27 -3.81 9.06
N ASP A 236 0.46 -4.05 7.76
CA ASP A 236 1.27 -5.16 7.27
C ASP A 236 2.50 -4.68 6.50
N ARG A 237 3.67 -4.78 7.14
CA ARG A 237 4.96 -4.44 6.51
C ARG A 237 5.24 -5.27 5.27
N SER A 238 4.78 -6.52 5.20
CA SER A 238 5.02 -7.41 4.07
C SER A 238 4.35 -6.96 2.76
N LEU A 239 3.43 -5.99 2.82
CA LEU A 239 2.80 -5.41 1.64
C LEU A 239 3.56 -4.21 1.04
N TYR A 240 4.77 -3.92 1.56
CA TYR A 240 5.63 -2.83 1.03
C TYR A 240 6.84 -3.41 0.29
N GLY A 241 7.29 -2.72 -0.75
CA GLY A 241 8.43 -3.17 -1.54
C GLY A 241 8.06 -4.12 -2.67
N LEU A 242 6.87 -3.96 -3.25
CA LEU A 242 6.39 -4.70 -4.41
C LEU A 242 7.36 -4.60 -5.59
N PRO A 243 7.22 -5.44 -6.62
CA PRO A 243 7.99 -5.29 -7.87
C PRO A 243 7.81 -3.90 -8.51
N ARG A 244 6.61 -3.33 -8.40
CA ARG A 244 6.25 -2.01 -8.95
C ARG A 244 5.08 -1.41 -8.17
N LYS A 245 4.78 -0.11 -8.39
CA LYS A 245 3.56 0.55 -7.90
C LYS A 245 2.32 -0.28 -8.22
N PHE A 246 1.35 -0.27 -7.31
CA PHE A 246 0.12 -1.04 -7.40
C PHE A 246 -1.08 -0.16 -7.05
N ASN A 247 -2.15 -0.24 -7.81
CA ASN A 247 -3.34 0.58 -7.65
C ASN A 247 -4.56 -0.30 -7.37
N VAL A 248 -5.41 0.14 -6.45
CA VAL A 248 -6.70 -0.50 -6.16
C VAL A 248 -7.80 0.56 -6.16
N GLY A 249 -8.93 0.26 -6.79
CA GLY A 249 -10.10 1.12 -6.84
C GLY A 249 -11.38 0.37 -6.54
N PHE A 250 -12.30 1.02 -5.81
CA PHE A 250 -13.62 0.51 -5.48
C PHE A 250 -14.70 1.38 -6.13
N ASP A 251 -15.44 0.83 -7.10
CA ASP A 251 -16.58 1.50 -7.74
C ASP A 251 -17.89 1.05 -7.10
N GLY A 252 -18.67 1.99 -6.58
CA GLY A 252 -19.96 1.72 -5.94
C GLY A 252 -21.10 1.53 -6.93
N GLY A 253 -20.84 1.65 -8.23
CA GLY A 253 -21.85 1.49 -9.26
C GLY A 253 -22.78 2.71 -9.41
N GLY A 254 -22.44 3.87 -8.87
CA GLY A 254 -23.22 5.11 -9.02
C GLY A 254 -23.01 5.80 -10.37
N ILE A 255 -23.49 7.06 -10.46
CA ILE A 255 -23.41 7.87 -11.69
C ILE A 255 -21.96 8.22 -12.03
N ILE A 256 -21.15 8.60 -11.02
CA ILE A 256 -19.76 9.00 -11.22
C ILE A 256 -18.85 7.82 -10.87
N PRO A 257 -18.20 7.18 -11.86
CA PRO A 257 -17.34 6.05 -11.61
C PRO A 257 -15.98 6.47 -11.05
N VAL A 258 -15.31 5.54 -10.36
CA VAL A 258 -13.91 5.70 -9.96
C VAL A 258 -12.93 5.37 -11.09
N LEU A 259 -13.42 4.88 -12.22
CA LEU A 259 -12.66 4.27 -13.31
C LEU A 259 -11.82 3.10 -12.79
N GLU A 260 -12.49 2.12 -12.25
CA GLU A 260 -11.92 0.92 -11.61
C GLU A 260 -11.01 0.13 -12.56
N ASP A 261 -11.33 0.14 -13.85
CA ASP A 261 -10.58 -0.51 -14.94
C ASP A 261 -9.21 0.11 -15.21
N THR A 262 -8.91 1.27 -14.63
CA THR A 262 -7.58 1.90 -14.70
C THR A 262 -6.60 1.41 -13.63
N ASN A 263 -7.05 0.51 -12.75
CA ASN A 263 -6.30 0.02 -11.59
C ASN A 263 -5.77 -1.41 -11.81
N ASP A 264 -4.73 -1.79 -11.05
CA ASP A 264 -4.24 -3.18 -11.05
C ASP A 264 -5.31 -4.13 -10.48
N ILE A 265 -6.08 -3.68 -9.49
CA ILE A 265 -7.32 -4.31 -9.03
C ILE A 265 -8.45 -3.28 -9.12
N GLY A 266 -9.50 -3.60 -9.85
CA GLY A 266 -10.78 -2.90 -9.85
C GLY A 266 -11.87 -3.75 -9.21
N PHE A 267 -12.53 -3.21 -8.20
CA PHE A 267 -13.76 -3.77 -7.63
C PHE A 267 -14.94 -2.94 -8.12
N GLN A 268 -15.77 -3.50 -8.99
CA GLN A 268 -16.95 -2.84 -9.53
C GLN A 268 -18.22 -3.42 -8.89
N ALA A 269 -18.97 -2.61 -8.19
CA ALA A 269 -20.24 -3.04 -7.62
C ALA A 269 -21.24 -3.41 -8.72
N VAL A 270 -21.80 -4.61 -8.62
CA VAL A 270 -22.83 -5.16 -9.50
C VAL A 270 -23.95 -5.79 -8.69
N ALA A 271 -25.17 -5.78 -9.20
CA ALA A 271 -26.27 -6.52 -8.61
C ALA A 271 -26.44 -7.84 -9.37
N ILE A 272 -26.37 -8.97 -8.67
CA ILE A 272 -26.62 -10.31 -9.22
C ILE A 272 -28.12 -10.62 -9.09
N ARG A 273 -28.72 -11.13 -10.20
CA ARG A 273 -30.13 -11.51 -10.27
C ARG A 273 -30.37 -12.94 -9.77
N ASP A 274 -31.60 -13.23 -9.41
CA ASP A 274 -32.02 -14.61 -9.14
C ASP A 274 -31.86 -15.54 -10.36
N GLY A 275 -31.74 -16.84 -10.09
CA GLY A 275 -31.73 -17.89 -11.12
C GLY A 275 -30.35 -18.26 -11.64
N PHE A 276 -29.27 -17.85 -10.98
CA PHE A 276 -27.88 -18.20 -11.28
C PHE A 276 -27.26 -18.93 -10.08
N ASP A 277 -26.11 -19.56 -10.29
CA ASP A 277 -25.37 -20.29 -9.25
C ASP A 277 -24.79 -19.39 -8.14
N VAL A 278 -24.73 -18.08 -8.37
CA VAL A 278 -24.31 -17.09 -7.40
C VAL A 278 -25.51 -16.48 -6.70
N GLU A 279 -25.46 -16.38 -5.37
CA GLU A 279 -26.48 -15.78 -4.52
C GLU A 279 -26.86 -14.38 -5.01
N PRO A 280 -28.16 -14.06 -5.14
CA PRO A 280 -28.60 -12.71 -5.52
C PRO A 280 -28.15 -11.66 -4.51
N GLY A 281 -27.89 -10.46 -5.00
CA GLY A 281 -27.47 -9.34 -4.14
C GLY A 281 -26.39 -8.48 -4.75
N VAL A 282 -25.79 -7.62 -3.93
CA VAL A 282 -24.69 -6.74 -4.35
C VAL A 282 -23.34 -7.43 -4.13
N TRP A 283 -22.55 -7.47 -5.19
CA TRP A 283 -21.21 -8.06 -5.23
C TRP A 283 -20.24 -7.09 -5.87
N PHE A 284 -18.96 -7.30 -5.63
CA PHE A 284 -17.90 -6.67 -6.43
C PHE A 284 -17.46 -7.59 -7.56
N ARG A 285 -17.63 -7.16 -8.81
CA ARG A 285 -17.00 -7.78 -9.98
C ARG A 285 -15.52 -7.44 -9.98
N LEU A 286 -14.67 -8.45 -10.14
CA LEU A 286 -13.22 -8.30 -10.07
C LEU A 286 -12.62 -8.04 -11.45
N LEU A 287 -11.94 -6.91 -11.62
CA LEU A 287 -11.16 -6.56 -12.79
C LEU A 287 -9.67 -6.51 -12.43
N LEU A 288 -8.81 -7.02 -13.32
CA LEU A 288 -7.37 -7.11 -13.08
C LEU A 288 -6.52 -6.54 -14.20
N GLY A 289 -5.40 -5.90 -13.85
CA GLY A 289 -4.29 -5.59 -14.74
C GLY A 289 -4.33 -4.23 -15.42
N GLY A 290 -5.14 -3.28 -14.97
CA GLY A 290 -5.22 -1.94 -15.57
C GLY A 290 -3.91 -1.14 -15.45
N ILE A 291 -3.49 -0.55 -16.56
CA ILE A 291 -2.28 0.28 -16.68
C ILE A 291 -2.44 1.34 -17.78
N THR A 292 -3.17 2.40 -17.48
CA THR A 292 -3.49 3.48 -18.44
C THR A 292 -2.26 4.12 -19.09
N GLY A 293 -1.14 4.21 -18.37
CA GLY A 293 0.12 4.72 -18.93
C GLY A 293 0.66 3.89 -20.10
N HIS A 294 0.21 2.65 -20.28
CA HIS A 294 0.51 1.79 -21.42
C HIS A 294 -0.73 1.58 -22.32
N LYS A 295 -1.76 2.43 -22.15
CA LYS A 295 -3.02 2.39 -22.91
C LYS A 295 -3.76 1.05 -22.78
N ASP A 296 -3.71 0.43 -21.59
CA ASP A 296 -4.35 -0.85 -21.31
C ASP A 296 -5.24 -0.75 -20.08
N PHE A 297 -6.41 -1.36 -20.14
CA PHE A 297 -7.41 -1.34 -19.08
C PHE A 297 -7.47 -2.71 -18.41
N ALA A 298 -7.99 -2.74 -17.18
CA ALA A 298 -8.18 -3.98 -16.45
C ALA A 298 -9.19 -4.88 -17.18
N ARG A 299 -8.91 -6.18 -17.13
CA ARG A 299 -9.74 -7.21 -17.75
C ARG A 299 -10.72 -7.75 -16.73
N ASP A 300 -11.93 -7.96 -17.19
CA ASP A 300 -12.93 -8.69 -16.44
C ASP A 300 -12.49 -10.15 -16.26
N THR A 301 -12.55 -10.62 -15.03
CA THR A 301 -12.18 -11.99 -14.69
C THR A 301 -13.35 -12.95 -14.65
N GLY A 302 -14.58 -12.47 -14.75
CA GLY A 302 -15.80 -13.24 -14.51
C GLY A 302 -16.03 -13.57 -13.02
N ILE A 303 -15.11 -13.20 -12.13
CA ILE A 303 -15.23 -13.44 -10.69
C ILE A 303 -16.05 -12.34 -10.05
N VAL A 304 -16.86 -12.73 -9.08
CA VAL A 304 -17.53 -11.82 -8.15
C VAL A 304 -17.11 -12.11 -6.72
N VAL A 305 -16.95 -11.05 -5.93
CA VAL A 305 -16.43 -11.09 -4.56
C VAL A 305 -17.46 -10.48 -3.63
N LYS A 306 -17.80 -11.17 -2.54
CA LYS A 306 -18.63 -10.55 -1.50
C LYS A 306 -17.93 -9.31 -0.95
N PRO A 307 -18.66 -8.20 -0.74
CA PRO A 307 -18.05 -6.95 -0.30
C PRO A 307 -17.13 -7.09 0.93
N GLU A 308 -17.54 -7.87 1.91
CA GLU A 308 -16.78 -8.15 3.13
C GLU A 308 -15.51 -8.98 2.91
N GLN A 309 -15.36 -9.63 1.76
CA GLN A 309 -14.18 -10.42 1.38
C GLN A 309 -13.18 -9.63 0.53
N ALA A 310 -13.52 -8.41 0.12
CA ALA A 310 -12.71 -7.63 -0.82
C ALA A 310 -11.27 -7.42 -0.34
N THR A 311 -11.08 -7.11 0.94
CA THR A 311 -9.75 -6.93 1.55
C THR A 311 -8.93 -8.23 1.49
N THR A 312 -9.53 -9.37 1.85
CA THR A 312 -8.86 -10.68 1.84
C THR A 312 -8.45 -11.10 0.43
N VAL A 313 -9.34 -10.86 -0.54
CA VAL A 313 -9.06 -11.17 -1.95
C VAL A 313 -7.98 -10.25 -2.51
N ALA A 314 -8.02 -8.94 -2.21
CA ALA A 314 -6.98 -8.00 -2.61
C ALA A 314 -5.61 -8.39 -2.03
N ASP A 315 -5.55 -8.79 -0.76
CA ASP A 315 -4.32 -9.27 -0.11
C ASP A 315 -3.74 -10.50 -0.82
N ALA A 316 -4.56 -11.50 -1.11
CA ALA A 316 -4.12 -12.71 -1.81
C ALA A 316 -3.58 -12.38 -3.21
N ILE A 317 -4.23 -11.49 -3.97
CA ILE A 317 -3.78 -11.02 -5.29
C ILE A 317 -2.41 -10.33 -5.17
N VAL A 318 -2.26 -9.42 -4.22
CA VAL A 318 -0.99 -8.70 -4.01
C VAL A 318 0.12 -9.67 -3.62
N ARG A 319 -0.14 -10.69 -2.80
CA ARG A 319 0.87 -11.69 -2.41
C ARG A 319 1.30 -12.58 -3.58
N VAL A 320 0.40 -12.94 -4.49
CA VAL A 320 0.78 -13.61 -5.74
C VAL A 320 1.64 -12.69 -6.59
N PHE A 321 1.29 -11.41 -6.70
CA PHE A 321 2.11 -10.43 -7.41
C PHE A 321 3.49 -10.21 -6.77
N ILE A 322 3.61 -10.15 -5.44
CA ILE A 322 4.89 -10.08 -4.73
C ILE A 322 5.77 -11.27 -5.09
N ALA A 323 5.19 -12.46 -5.12
CA ALA A 323 5.90 -13.69 -5.40
C ALA A 323 6.35 -13.82 -6.87
N HIS A 324 5.60 -13.30 -7.84
CA HIS A 324 5.79 -13.64 -9.25
C HIS A 324 6.00 -12.43 -10.19
N GLY A 325 5.84 -11.21 -9.71
CA GLY A 325 6.10 -10.00 -10.48
C GLY A 325 7.57 -9.85 -10.84
N ASP A 326 7.86 -9.29 -12.02
CA ASP A 326 9.23 -9.10 -12.49
C ASP A 326 9.98 -8.07 -11.62
N ARG A 327 11.21 -8.42 -11.24
CA ARG A 327 12.10 -7.59 -10.41
C ARG A 327 13.36 -7.15 -11.15
N THR A 328 13.45 -7.47 -12.44
CA THR A 328 14.62 -7.21 -13.30
C THR A 328 14.37 -6.06 -14.27
N ASP A 329 13.21 -6.06 -14.95
CA ASP A 329 12.83 -5.05 -15.92
C ASP A 329 11.66 -4.17 -15.38
N ARG A 330 11.98 -2.95 -15.05
CA ARG A 330 11.00 -1.98 -14.52
C ARG A 330 9.88 -1.63 -15.52
N ALA A 331 10.09 -1.79 -16.80
CA ALA A 331 9.05 -1.56 -17.80
C ALA A 331 7.99 -2.67 -17.79
N LYS A 332 8.37 -3.88 -17.37
CA LYS A 332 7.53 -5.08 -17.34
C LYS A 332 7.17 -5.56 -15.92
N ALA A 333 7.36 -4.73 -14.90
CA ALA A 333 7.20 -5.10 -13.49
C ALA A 333 5.78 -4.86 -12.92
N ARG A 334 4.76 -4.51 -13.73
CA ARG A 334 3.37 -4.34 -13.29
C ARG A 334 2.60 -5.66 -13.34
N LEU A 335 1.49 -5.75 -12.57
CA LEU A 335 0.62 -6.93 -12.53
C LEU A 335 0.19 -7.41 -13.92
N LYS A 336 -0.15 -6.48 -14.82
CA LYS A 336 -0.52 -6.79 -16.20
C LYS A 336 0.42 -7.79 -16.86
N TYR A 337 1.73 -7.62 -16.69
CA TYR A 337 2.70 -8.49 -17.35
C TYR A 337 2.77 -9.90 -16.78
N VAL A 338 2.39 -10.09 -15.52
CA VAL A 338 2.19 -11.44 -14.96
C VAL A 338 0.96 -12.09 -15.60
N LEU A 339 -0.14 -11.31 -15.75
CA LEU A 339 -1.36 -11.78 -16.41
C LEU A 339 -1.15 -12.09 -17.90
N ASP A 340 -0.34 -11.28 -18.60
CA ASP A 340 0.00 -11.52 -20.02
C ASP A 340 0.82 -12.80 -20.20
N ALA A 341 1.74 -13.09 -19.25
CA ALA A 341 2.60 -14.27 -19.33
C ALA A 341 1.88 -15.56 -18.90
N TRP A 342 0.97 -15.48 -17.94
CA TRP A 342 0.33 -16.65 -17.34
C TRP A 342 -1.08 -16.93 -17.84
N GLY A 343 -1.77 -15.92 -18.33
CA GLY A 343 -3.22 -15.90 -18.47
C GLY A 343 -3.93 -15.66 -17.13
N SER A 344 -5.18 -15.17 -17.19
CA SER A 344 -5.97 -14.84 -16.02
C SER A 344 -6.29 -16.08 -15.17
N GLU A 345 -6.61 -17.21 -15.79
CA GLU A 345 -6.99 -18.44 -15.08
C GLU A 345 -5.87 -18.98 -14.19
N LYS A 346 -4.65 -19.13 -14.72
CA LYS A 346 -3.51 -19.58 -13.93
C LYS A 346 -3.19 -18.63 -12.78
N PHE A 347 -3.31 -17.33 -12.99
CA PHE A 347 -3.09 -16.34 -11.94
C PHE A 347 -4.14 -16.49 -10.82
N LEU A 348 -5.41 -16.64 -11.20
CA LEU A 348 -6.52 -16.82 -10.26
C LEU A 348 -6.44 -18.13 -9.50
N ASP A 349 -5.98 -19.23 -10.13
CA ASP A 349 -5.72 -20.47 -9.43
C ASP A 349 -4.69 -20.30 -8.30
N GLU A 350 -3.63 -19.49 -8.51
CA GLU A 350 -2.65 -19.18 -7.45
C GLU A 350 -3.26 -18.28 -6.36
N VAL A 351 -4.14 -17.38 -6.71
CA VAL A 351 -4.89 -16.55 -5.73
C VAL A 351 -5.80 -17.44 -4.89
N GLU A 352 -6.58 -18.33 -5.50
CA GLU A 352 -7.49 -19.25 -4.82
C GLU A 352 -6.76 -20.24 -3.91
N LYS A 353 -5.57 -20.72 -4.32
CA LYS A 353 -4.68 -21.52 -3.44
C LYS A 353 -4.28 -20.76 -2.18
N LYS A 354 -4.03 -19.45 -2.29
CA LYS A 354 -3.72 -18.62 -1.12
C LYS A 354 -4.92 -18.37 -0.23
N LEU A 355 -6.10 -18.25 -0.83
CA LEU A 355 -7.37 -18.07 -0.11
C LEU A 355 -7.83 -19.36 0.57
N GLY A 356 -7.49 -20.52 0.01
CA GLY A 356 -7.96 -21.83 0.48
C GLY A 356 -9.39 -22.17 0.03
N TYR A 357 -9.99 -21.37 -0.85
CA TYR A 357 -11.32 -21.58 -1.42
C TYR A 357 -11.40 -21.05 -2.85
N LYS A 358 -12.40 -21.51 -3.60
CA LYS A 358 -12.70 -21.04 -4.95
C LYS A 358 -13.56 -19.77 -4.93
N LEU A 359 -13.24 -18.83 -5.80
CA LEU A 359 -14.00 -17.60 -5.95
C LEU A 359 -15.22 -17.84 -6.85
N PRO A 360 -16.42 -17.35 -6.49
CA PRO A 360 -17.62 -17.46 -7.31
C PRO A 360 -17.44 -16.77 -8.67
N ARG A 361 -17.98 -17.39 -9.71
CA ARG A 361 -18.02 -16.84 -11.07
C ARG A 361 -19.44 -16.52 -11.47
N ALA A 362 -19.66 -15.30 -11.96
CA ALA A 362 -20.96 -14.87 -12.46
C ALA A 362 -20.86 -14.52 -13.94
N PRO A 363 -21.66 -15.14 -14.81
CA PRO A 363 -21.76 -14.74 -16.21
C PRO A 363 -22.35 -13.33 -16.33
N VAL A 364 -22.10 -12.66 -17.45
CA VAL A 364 -22.58 -11.28 -17.67
C VAL A 364 -24.12 -11.22 -17.57
N GLU A 365 -24.79 -12.26 -17.98
CA GLU A 365 -26.25 -12.39 -17.93
C GLU A 365 -26.81 -12.42 -16.51
N ALA A 366 -26.01 -12.80 -15.52
CA ALA A 366 -26.42 -12.76 -14.11
C ALA A 366 -26.44 -11.33 -13.56
N ILE A 367 -25.75 -10.41 -14.19
CA ILE A 367 -25.67 -9.02 -13.75
C ILE A 367 -26.95 -8.29 -14.18
N ALA A 368 -27.63 -7.67 -13.24
CA ALA A 368 -28.79 -6.86 -13.51
C ALA A 368 -28.43 -5.68 -14.43
N SER A 369 -29.22 -5.51 -15.49
CA SER A 369 -29.07 -4.32 -16.34
C SER A 369 -29.40 -3.06 -15.55
N ARG A 370 -28.60 -2.03 -15.74
CA ARG A 370 -28.81 -0.71 -15.15
C ARG A 370 -29.06 0.32 -16.23
N PRO A 371 -29.75 1.43 -15.93
CA PRO A 371 -29.84 2.54 -16.85
C PRO A 371 -28.44 2.95 -17.34
N VAL A 372 -28.32 3.23 -18.64
CA VAL A 372 -27.06 3.76 -19.18
C VAL A 372 -26.90 5.20 -18.69
N PHE A 373 -25.97 5.41 -17.79
CA PHE A 373 -25.63 6.75 -17.33
C PHE A 373 -24.68 7.41 -18.32
N ASN A 374 -24.93 8.66 -18.64
CA ASN A 374 -23.89 9.47 -19.26
C ASN A 374 -22.84 9.81 -18.19
N ARG A 375 -21.76 9.03 -18.15
CA ARG A 375 -20.67 9.18 -17.18
C ARG A 375 -20.00 10.55 -17.23
N ALA A 376 -20.19 11.32 -18.31
CA ALA A 376 -19.70 12.67 -18.47
C ALA A 376 -20.74 13.77 -18.16
N ALA A 377 -21.96 13.42 -17.77
CA ALA A 377 -23.04 14.39 -17.56
C ALA A 377 -22.77 15.41 -16.42
N HIS A 378 -21.79 15.12 -15.54
CA HIS A 378 -21.34 16.01 -14.47
C HIS A 378 -20.27 17.01 -14.92
N VAL A 379 -19.70 16.81 -16.10
CA VAL A 379 -18.75 17.74 -16.73
C VAL A 379 -19.59 18.70 -17.57
N GLY A 380 -19.88 19.85 -17.02
CA GLY A 380 -20.76 20.85 -17.64
C GLY A 380 -20.28 21.38 -18.99
#